data_4db363dde427bfef9d4dca718a753335
#
_entry.id   4db363dde427bfef9d4dca718a753335
#
_cell.length_a   1.000
_cell.length_b   1.000
_cell.length_c   1.000
_cell.angle_alpha   90.00
_cell.angle_beta   90.00
_cell.angle_gamma   90.00
#
_symmetry.space_group_name_H-M   'P 1'
#
loop_
_entity.id
_entity.type
_entity.pdbx_description
1 polymer ?
#
loop_
_entity_poly.entity_id
_entity_poly.type
_entity_poly.pdbx_seq_one_letter_code
_entity_poly.pdbx_strand_id
1 'polypeptide(L)'
;MVRHIYLCENSAEGIFSAIYRAYEEGHPPEHNEVVIDTQGRNMELFCEYHTVVTNFEHAVKVARTIRRKISEEAYDFVHRCCGSYEVQKADAIYRFVQEGLRMGRAVMSHLTAPYMQTLY
;
A
#
# COMPACT_ATOMS: atom_id res chain seq x y z
N MET A 1 2.09 -21.29 6.51
CA MET A 1 1.41 -20.05 6.16
C MET A 1 2.18 -19.34 5.06
N VAL A 2 1.50 -18.99 3.97
CA VAL A 2 2.13 -18.34 2.83
C VAL A 2 1.92 -16.83 2.92
N ARG A 3 3.00 -16.07 2.77
CA ARG A 3 2.92 -14.62 2.64
C ARG A 3 2.75 -14.26 1.17
N HIS A 4 1.91 -13.29 0.91
CA HIS A 4 1.68 -12.78 -0.45
C HIS A 4 2.40 -11.45 -0.61
N ILE A 5 3.36 -11.42 -1.54
CA ILE A 5 4.16 -10.24 -1.82
C ILE A 5 3.70 -9.65 -3.15
N TYR A 6 3.14 -8.45 -3.10
CA TYR A 6 2.65 -7.75 -4.29
C TYR A 6 3.72 -6.78 -4.76
N LEU A 7 4.33 -7.11 -5.89
CA LEU A 7 5.41 -6.32 -6.49
C LEU A 7 4.82 -5.28 -7.42
N CYS A 8 5.18 -4.03 -7.25
CA CYS A 8 4.61 -2.94 -8.03
C CYS A 8 5.66 -1.95 -8.52
N GLU A 9 5.27 -1.14 -9.49
CA GLU A 9 6.08 -0.05 -10.02
C GLU A 9 6.23 1.05 -8.96
N ASN A 10 7.36 1.72 -8.95
CA ASN A 10 7.64 2.82 -8.01
C ASN A 10 6.93 4.10 -8.48
N SER A 11 5.64 4.15 -8.26
CA SER A 11 4.79 5.29 -8.59
C SER A 11 3.52 5.21 -7.75
N ALA A 12 2.80 6.32 -7.64
CA ALA A 12 1.52 6.32 -6.93
C ALA A 12 0.56 5.33 -7.59
N GLU A 13 0.48 5.34 -8.92
CA GLU A 13 -0.39 4.46 -9.68
C GLU A 13 -0.01 2.99 -9.48
N GLY A 14 1.28 2.69 -9.45
CA GLY A 14 1.76 1.33 -9.23
C GLY A 14 1.43 0.83 -7.84
N ILE A 15 1.67 1.65 -6.82
CA ILE A 15 1.38 1.30 -5.43
C ILE A 15 -0.12 1.10 -5.24
N PHE A 16 -0.94 2.01 -5.78
CA PHE A 16 -2.40 1.89 -5.67
C PHE A 16 -2.93 0.65 -6.39
N SER A 17 -2.34 0.32 -7.55
CA SER A 17 -2.71 -0.90 -8.27
C SER A 17 -2.43 -2.15 -7.44
N ALA A 18 -1.30 -2.17 -6.73
CA ALA A 18 -0.95 -3.29 -5.85
C ALA A 18 -1.92 -3.38 -4.67
N ILE A 19 -2.28 -2.25 -4.09
CA ILE A 19 -3.25 -2.21 -2.99
C ILE A 19 -4.60 -2.75 -3.47
N TYR A 20 -5.04 -2.34 -4.65
CA TYR A 20 -6.27 -2.84 -5.24
C TYR A 20 -6.23 -4.37 -5.38
N ARG A 21 -5.14 -4.88 -5.94
CA ARG A 21 -4.95 -6.31 -6.16
C ARG A 21 -4.98 -7.09 -4.84
N ALA A 22 -4.34 -6.56 -3.81
CA ALA A 22 -4.31 -7.20 -2.51
C ALA A 22 -5.72 -7.31 -1.90
N TYR A 23 -6.53 -6.26 -2.06
CA TYR A 23 -7.91 -6.29 -1.60
C TYR A 23 -8.78 -7.22 -2.44
N GLU A 24 -8.58 -7.21 -3.75
CA GLU A 24 -9.38 -8.02 -4.66
C GLU A 24 -9.19 -9.52 -4.39
N GLU A 25 -7.97 -9.93 -4.09
CA GLU A 25 -7.67 -11.34 -3.85
C GLU A 25 -8.13 -11.83 -2.47
N GLY A 26 -8.36 -10.93 -1.55
CA GLY A 26 -9.04 -11.24 -0.30
C GLY A 26 -8.26 -12.06 0.73
N HIS A 27 -6.94 -12.19 0.61
CA HIS A 27 -6.14 -12.85 1.63
C HIS A 27 -6.11 -11.99 2.91
N PRO A 28 -5.93 -12.62 4.10
CA PRO A 28 -5.82 -11.83 5.32
C PRO A 28 -4.73 -10.77 5.20
N PRO A 29 -5.04 -9.50 5.53
CA PRO A 29 -4.07 -8.40 5.33
C PRO A 29 -2.73 -8.61 6.01
N GLU A 30 -2.70 -9.27 7.16
CA GLU A 30 -1.46 -9.56 7.88
C GLU A 30 -0.54 -10.52 7.14
N HIS A 31 -1.06 -11.22 6.10
CA HIS A 31 -0.27 -12.11 5.26
C HIS A 31 0.19 -11.43 3.98
N ASN A 32 -0.16 -10.17 3.78
CA ASN A 32 0.17 -9.43 2.57
C ASN A 32 1.27 -8.41 2.82
N GLU A 33 2.06 -8.18 1.80
CA GLU A 33 3.07 -7.12 1.80
C GLU A 33 3.10 -6.50 0.41
N VAL A 34 3.18 -5.17 0.34
CA VAL A 34 3.31 -4.45 -0.92
C VAL A 34 4.74 -3.94 -1.02
N VAL A 35 5.40 -4.28 -2.12
CA VAL A 35 6.84 -4.00 -2.28
C VAL A 35 7.10 -3.42 -3.65
N ILE A 36 7.95 -2.38 -3.70
CA ILE A 36 8.42 -1.85 -4.98
C ILE A 36 9.27 -2.91 -5.65
N ASP A 37 8.99 -3.21 -6.92
CA ASP A 37 9.71 -4.22 -7.66
C ASP A 37 11.10 -3.70 -8.02
N THR A 38 12.13 -4.35 -7.47
CA THR A 38 13.51 -4.02 -7.76
C THR A 38 14.20 -5.25 -8.35
N GLN A 39 15.02 -5.03 -9.39
CA GLN A 39 15.76 -6.12 -10.00
C GLN A 39 16.76 -6.71 -9.02
N GLY A 40 17.01 -8.00 -9.14
CA GLY A 40 17.99 -8.69 -8.30
C GLY A 40 17.47 -9.11 -6.93
N ARG A 41 16.17 -9.01 -6.72
CA ARG A 41 15.55 -9.45 -5.47
C ARG A 41 15.70 -10.96 -5.28
N ASN A 42 16.08 -11.38 -4.08
CA ASN A 42 16.06 -12.78 -3.70
C ASN A 42 14.64 -13.20 -3.32
N MET A 43 14.21 -14.33 -3.88
CA MET A 43 12.91 -14.89 -3.54
C MET A 43 13.02 -15.67 -2.23
N GLU A 44 12.11 -15.41 -1.32
CA GLU A 44 12.05 -16.10 -0.04
C GLU A 44 11.16 -17.33 -0.14
N LEU A 45 11.49 -18.36 0.65
CA LEU A 45 10.64 -19.55 0.78
C LEU A 45 9.35 -19.17 1.50
N PHE A 46 8.28 -19.89 1.17
CA PHE A 46 6.96 -19.69 1.77
C PHE A 46 6.35 -18.33 1.48
N CYS A 47 6.85 -17.67 0.42
CA CYS A 47 6.27 -16.42 -0.09
C CYS A 47 5.77 -16.65 -1.51
N GLU A 48 4.60 -16.13 -1.80
CA GLU A 48 4.02 -16.15 -3.13
C GLU A 48 4.13 -14.73 -3.70
N TYR A 49 4.83 -14.59 -4.82
CA TYR A 49 5.11 -13.30 -5.43
C TYR A 49 4.13 -13.03 -6.56
N HIS A 50 3.48 -11.86 -6.50
CA HIS A 50 2.51 -11.42 -7.51
C HIS A 50 3.05 -10.15 -8.15
N THR A 51 3.39 -10.21 -9.43
CA THR A 51 3.77 -9.02 -10.17
C THR A 51 2.51 -8.28 -10.58
N VAL A 52 2.36 -7.04 -10.11
CA VAL A 52 1.17 -6.25 -10.37
C VAL A 52 1.48 -5.23 -11.46
N VAL A 53 0.82 -5.37 -12.60
CA VAL A 53 0.91 -4.41 -13.69
C VAL A 53 0.11 -3.18 -13.30
N THR A 54 0.70 -1.99 -13.48
CA THR A 54 0.02 -0.73 -13.18
C THR A 54 -1.26 -0.62 -14.01
N ASN A 55 -2.37 -0.39 -13.31
CA ASN A 55 -3.70 -0.24 -13.90
C ASN A 55 -4.32 1.05 -13.41
N PHE A 56 -4.44 2.03 -14.30
CA PHE A 56 -4.90 3.36 -13.92
C PHE A 56 -6.33 3.38 -13.40
N GLU A 57 -7.20 2.50 -13.93
CA GLU A 57 -8.57 2.41 -13.42
C GLU A 57 -8.59 1.92 -11.98
N HIS A 58 -7.78 0.93 -11.65
CA HIS A 58 -7.65 0.43 -10.29
C HIS A 58 -7.08 1.51 -9.36
N ALA A 59 -6.07 2.24 -9.83
CA ALA A 59 -5.45 3.31 -9.05
C ALA A 59 -6.46 4.41 -8.74
N VAL A 60 -7.29 4.79 -9.72
CA VAL A 60 -8.34 5.79 -9.51
C VAL A 60 -9.35 5.32 -8.47
N LYS A 61 -9.71 4.04 -8.52
CA LYS A 61 -10.65 3.48 -7.53
C LYS A 61 -10.09 3.54 -6.11
N VAL A 62 -8.81 3.23 -5.94
CA VAL A 62 -8.16 3.31 -4.64
C VAL A 62 -8.11 4.76 -4.15
N ALA A 63 -7.70 5.69 -5.02
CA ALA A 63 -7.65 7.11 -4.68
C ALA A 63 -9.03 7.62 -4.23
N ARG A 64 -10.06 7.26 -4.98
CA ARG A 64 -11.43 7.65 -4.64
C ARG A 64 -11.87 7.08 -3.31
N THR A 65 -11.54 5.81 -3.06
CA THR A 65 -11.88 5.14 -1.81
C THR A 65 -11.21 5.82 -0.62
N ILE A 66 -9.93 6.17 -0.74
CA ILE A 66 -9.21 6.88 0.31
C ILE A 66 -9.91 8.21 0.61
N ARG A 67 -10.24 8.98 -0.42
CA ARG A 67 -10.91 10.27 -0.27
C ARG A 67 -12.26 10.14 0.42
N ARG A 68 -13.05 9.14 0.02
CA ARG A 68 -14.42 8.96 0.52
C ARG A 68 -14.47 8.31 1.90
N LYS A 69 -13.67 7.28 2.10
CA LYS A 69 -13.74 6.46 3.31
C LYS A 69 -12.84 6.98 4.43
N ILE A 70 -11.80 7.71 4.08
CA ILE A 70 -10.88 8.27 5.06
C ILE A 70 -11.03 9.79 5.07
N SER A 71 -10.32 10.49 4.17
CA SER A 71 -10.45 11.95 4.03
C SER A 71 -9.60 12.43 2.86
N GLU A 72 -9.84 13.68 2.39
CA GLU A 72 -8.98 14.33 1.41
C GLU A 72 -7.57 14.53 1.98
N GLU A 73 -7.49 14.89 3.25
CA GLU A 73 -6.21 15.08 3.93
C GLU A 73 -5.39 13.80 3.92
N ALA A 74 -6.04 12.66 4.18
CA ALA A 74 -5.38 11.36 4.13
C ALA A 74 -4.88 11.04 2.73
N TYR A 75 -5.67 11.35 1.70
CA TYR A 75 -5.24 11.15 0.32
C TYR A 75 -4.01 12.00 -0.01
N ASP A 76 -4.02 13.27 0.36
CA ASP A 76 -2.88 14.16 0.10
C ASP A 76 -1.62 13.65 0.79
N PHE A 77 -1.76 13.17 2.02
CA PHE A 77 -0.65 12.60 2.77
C PHE A 77 -0.09 11.36 2.07
N VAL A 78 -0.97 10.44 1.68
CA VAL A 78 -0.57 9.20 0.99
C VAL A 78 0.11 9.53 -0.33
N HIS A 79 -0.43 10.47 -1.09
CA HIS A 79 0.13 10.85 -2.39
C HIS A 79 1.55 11.39 -2.23
N ARG A 80 1.78 12.22 -1.21
CA ARG A 80 3.13 12.71 -0.91
C ARG A 80 4.07 11.58 -0.53
N CYS A 81 3.58 10.61 0.25
CA CYS A 81 4.39 9.47 0.68
C CYS A 81 4.83 8.61 -0.50
N CYS A 82 4.05 8.57 -1.57
CA CYS A 82 4.44 7.83 -2.77
C CYS A 82 5.72 8.37 -3.39
N GLY A 83 6.07 9.62 -3.12
CA GLY A 83 7.31 10.21 -3.60
C GLY A 83 8.51 10.03 -2.67
N SER A 84 8.33 9.36 -1.55
CA SER A 84 9.40 9.12 -0.60
C SER A 84 10.49 8.22 -1.19
N TYR A 85 11.72 8.39 -0.72
CA TYR A 85 12.84 7.52 -1.11
C TYR A 85 12.95 6.26 -0.24
N GLU A 86 12.09 6.14 0.78
CA GLU A 86 12.11 4.97 1.66
C GLU A 86 11.77 3.69 0.89
N VAL A 87 12.58 2.64 1.10
CA VAL A 87 12.42 1.36 0.40
C VAL A 87 11.09 0.69 0.76
N GLN A 88 10.67 0.83 2.01
CA GLN A 88 9.47 0.17 2.52
C GLN A 88 8.21 1.02 2.45
N LYS A 89 8.26 2.13 1.70
CA LYS A 89 7.13 3.06 1.64
C LYS A 89 5.83 2.40 1.17
N ALA A 90 5.93 1.50 0.21
CA ALA A 90 4.72 0.89 -0.38
C ALA A 90 3.95 0.09 0.67
N ASP A 91 4.65 -0.70 1.48
CA ASP A 91 3.99 -1.46 2.53
C ASP A 91 3.46 -0.56 3.64
N ALA A 92 4.20 0.48 3.99
CA ALA A 92 3.75 1.45 4.99
C ALA A 92 2.47 2.15 4.52
N ILE A 93 2.39 2.52 3.25
CA ILE A 93 1.19 3.12 2.66
C ILE A 93 0.02 2.12 2.71
N TYR A 94 0.27 0.87 2.36
CA TYR A 94 -0.75 -0.17 2.41
C TYR A 94 -1.31 -0.32 3.83
N ARG A 95 -0.43 -0.35 4.84
CA ARG A 95 -0.83 -0.44 6.25
C ARG A 95 -1.65 0.77 6.67
N PHE A 96 -1.23 1.96 6.26
CA PHE A 96 -1.96 3.19 6.57
C PHE A 96 -3.36 3.17 5.97
N VAL A 97 -3.48 2.74 4.71
CA VAL A 97 -4.78 2.65 4.05
C VAL A 97 -5.69 1.65 4.77
N GLN A 98 -5.15 0.50 5.16
CA GLN A 98 -5.92 -0.49 5.91
C GLN A 98 -6.45 0.07 7.22
N GLU A 99 -5.59 0.73 7.99
CA GLU A 99 -5.99 1.34 9.25
C GLU A 99 -7.02 2.44 8.99
N GLY A 100 -6.83 3.22 7.94
CA GLY A 100 -7.75 4.29 7.58
C GLY A 100 -9.13 3.77 7.19
N LEU A 101 -9.19 2.65 6.47
CA LEU A 101 -10.47 2.06 6.10
C LEU A 101 -11.22 1.53 7.33
N ARG A 102 -10.49 1.15 8.37
CA ARG A 102 -11.08 0.70 9.64
C ARG A 102 -11.49 1.87 10.53
N MET A 103 -10.66 2.91 10.59
CA MET A 103 -10.82 4.01 11.55
C MET A 103 -11.45 5.28 10.95
N GLY A 104 -11.53 5.37 9.63
CA GLY A 104 -11.95 6.59 8.98
C GLY A 104 -10.92 7.70 9.19
N ARG A 105 -11.38 8.96 9.24
CA ARG A 105 -10.44 10.09 9.32
C ARG A 105 -9.65 10.12 10.63
N ALA A 106 -10.07 9.34 11.65
CA ALA A 106 -9.32 9.25 12.90
C ALA A 106 -7.90 8.68 12.70
N VAL A 107 -7.65 7.98 11.59
CA VAL A 107 -6.31 7.44 11.29
C VAL A 107 -5.25 8.53 11.26
N MET A 108 -5.62 9.78 10.92
CA MET A 108 -4.65 10.87 10.84
C MET A 108 -4.05 11.22 12.20
N SER A 109 -4.69 10.84 13.31
CA SER A 109 -4.11 11.04 14.64
C SER A 109 -3.17 9.90 15.04
N HIS A 110 -3.02 8.86 14.22
CA HIS A 110 -2.16 7.71 14.47
C HIS A 110 -0.83 7.79 13.71
N LEU A 111 -0.37 9.01 13.41
CA LEU A 111 0.87 9.20 12.64
C LEU A 111 2.13 8.78 13.40
N THR A 112 2.01 8.44 14.69
CA THR A 112 3.11 7.92 15.48
C THR A 112 3.22 6.39 15.49
N ALA A 113 2.30 5.70 14.78
CA ALA A 113 2.35 4.24 14.68
C ALA A 113 3.68 3.78 14.07
N PRO A 114 4.20 2.58 14.43
CA PRO A 114 5.51 2.14 13.96
C PRO A 114 5.68 2.18 12.43
N TYR A 115 4.67 1.76 11.67
CA TYR A 115 4.77 1.79 10.21
C TYR A 115 4.82 3.21 9.67
N MET A 116 4.33 4.21 10.41
CA MET A 116 4.35 5.60 9.98
C MET A 116 5.73 6.24 10.12
N GLN A 117 6.58 5.69 10.99
CA GLN A 117 7.95 6.19 11.14
C GLN A 117 8.73 6.08 9.82
N THR A 118 8.38 5.10 8.99
CA THR A 118 8.97 4.92 7.67
C THR A 118 8.64 6.09 6.74
N LEU A 119 7.46 6.70 6.90
CA LEU A 119 6.95 7.73 5.99
C LEU A 119 7.28 9.15 6.46
N TYR A 120 7.65 9.32 7.72
CA TYR A 120 8.07 10.58 8.26
C TYR A 120 9.58 10.74 8.10
#